data_0b43307f0436ee116364d37ac7bf7540
#
_entry.id   0b43307f0436ee116364d37ac7bf7540
#
_cell.length_a   1.000
_cell.length_b   1.000
_cell.length_c   1.000
_cell.angle_alpha   90.00
_cell.angle_beta   90.00
_cell.angle_gamma   90.00
#
_symmetry.space_group_name_H-M   'P 1'
#
loop_
_entity.id
_entity.type
_entity.pdbx_description
1 polymer ?
#
loop_
_entity_poly.entity_id
_entity_poly.type
_entity_poly.pdbx_seq_one_letter_code
_entity_poly.pdbx_strand_id
1 'polypeptide(L)'
;YYMFGDITKSRTQSFLEADVMGATQTDYLKINSLRLRYGIQFFHTFGKHTIVLGGIFENKQRFSRSEYMQVEITSNDTVETLQNAFEMPLMYGAGISYNYANRLTIALDYQCQDWTDVLFFDKNNVLRARERWMMGLEYRHDPTSRTYAHRICWRLGANYTTSYSMNTSMPEIGASIGIGFPLRTVGTVINTTFEYVHRGSMNRNEALQENSLRFIVNATIAENWFFKRKL
;
A
#
# COMPACT_ATOMS: atom_id res chain seq x y z
N TYR A 1 -6.98 -13.69 3.21
CA TYR A 1 -8.18 -12.94 2.80
C TYR A 1 -8.74 -13.48 1.50
N TYR A 2 -10.04 -13.41 1.37
CA TYR A 2 -10.76 -13.83 0.19
C TYR A 2 -11.04 -12.62 -0.70
N MET A 3 -10.67 -12.72 -1.97
CA MET A 3 -10.82 -11.66 -2.96
C MET A 3 -11.94 -12.07 -3.93
N PHE A 4 -12.89 -11.20 -4.13
CA PHE A 4 -13.98 -11.41 -5.09
C PHE A 4 -14.35 -10.07 -5.75
N GLY A 5 -14.80 -10.13 -6.97
CA GLY A 5 -15.22 -8.96 -7.73
C GLY A 5 -15.04 -9.14 -9.23
N ASP A 6 -15.40 -8.11 -9.97
CA ASP A 6 -15.28 -8.07 -11.42
C ASP A 6 -14.41 -6.87 -11.82
N ILE A 7 -13.50 -7.07 -12.77
CA ILE A 7 -12.73 -6.01 -13.40
C ILE A 7 -13.17 -5.94 -14.87
N THR A 8 -13.61 -4.77 -15.29
CA THR A 8 -13.97 -4.50 -16.66
C THR A 8 -13.02 -3.48 -17.25
N LYS A 9 -12.42 -3.79 -18.39
CA LYS A 9 -11.58 -2.89 -19.16
C LYS A 9 -12.20 -2.67 -20.53
N SER A 10 -12.67 -1.46 -20.78
CA SER A 10 -13.25 -1.08 -22.07
C SER A 10 -12.30 -0.17 -22.84
N ARG A 11 -12.16 -0.42 -24.13
CA ARG A 11 -11.42 0.41 -25.07
C ARG A 11 -12.32 0.66 -26.27
N THR A 12 -12.67 1.92 -26.49
CA THR A 12 -13.46 2.35 -27.65
C THR A 12 -12.56 3.06 -28.63
N GLN A 13 -12.61 2.68 -29.88
CA GLN A 13 -11.97 3.35 -31.00
C GLN A 13 -13.04 3.94 -31.88
N SER A 14 -13.08 5.26 -31.99
CA SER A 14 -14.00 6.01 -32.87
C SER A 14 -13.20 6.73 -33.96
N PHE A 15 -13.76 6.80 -35.15
CA PHE A 15 -13.18 7.51 -36.29
C PHE A 15 -14.02 8.73 -36.59
N LEU A 16 -13.37 9.80 -37.03
CA LEU A 16 -14.04 11.07 -37.38
C LEU A 16 -14.66 11.06 -38.78
N GLU A 17 -14.35 10.04 -39.58
CA GLU A 17 -14.91 9.88 -40.94
C GLU A 17 -16.25 9.14 -40.88
N ALA A 18 -17.24 9.64 -41.58
CA ALA A 18 -18.62 9.18 -41.51
C ALA A 18 -18.86 7.73 -42.00
N ASP A 19 -17.92 7.17 -42.76
CA ASP A 19 -18.02 5.81 -43.33
C ASP A 19 -17.17 4.77 -42.60
N VAL A 20 -16.47 5.15 -41.51
CA VAL A 20 -15.64 4.22 -40.75
C VAL A 20 -16.33 3.85 -39.44
N MET A 21 -16.69 2.58 -39.31
CA MET A 21 -17.33 2.05 -38.10
C MET A 21 -16.37 2.03 -36.92
N GLY A 22 -16.83 2.54 -35.77
CA GLY A 22 -16.13 2.41 -34.50
C GLY A 22 -16.21 0.98 -33.96
N ALA A 23 -15.21 0.59 -33.17
CA ALA A 23 -15.17 -0.68 -32.45
C ALA A 23 -14.99 -0.46 -30.96
N THR A 24 -15.74 -1.21 -30.16
CA THR A 24 -15.56 -1.26 -28.72
C THR A 24 -15.12 -2.67 -28.29
N GLN A 25 -13.95 -2.75 -27.69
CA GLN A 25 -13.45 -3.96 -27.08
C GLN A 25 -13.65 -3.87 -25.58
N THR A 26 -14.31 -4.85 -24.99
CA THR A 26 -14.52 -4.93 -23.56
C THR A 26 -13.99 -6.26 -23.03
N ASP A 27 -12.97 -6.17 -22.17
CA ASP A 27 -12.37 -7.32 -21.50
C ASP A 27 -13.01 -7.43 -20.11
N TYR A 28 -13.59 -8.58 -19.79
CA TYR A 28 -14.19 -8.87 -18.49
C TYR A 28 -13.35 -9.88 -17.73
N LEU A 29 -13.02 -9.58 -16.49
CA LEU A 29 -12.29 -10.46 -15.60
C LEU A 29 -13.05 -10.64 -14.30
N LYS A 30 -13.49 -11.84 -14.01
CA LYS A 30 -14.10 -12.20 -12.73
C LYS A 30 -13.05 -12.74 -11.77
N ILE A 31 -12.90 -12.10 -10.62
CA ILE A 31 -11.97 -12.48 -9.57
C ILE A 31 -12.72 -13.27 -8.50
N ASN A 32 -12.21 -14.45 -8.19
CA ASN A 32 -12.68 -15.27 -7.08
C ASN A 32 -11.50 -16.10 -6.59
N SER A 33 -10.83 -15.66 -5.51
CA SER A 33 -9.60 -16.30 -5.06
C SER A 33 -9.31 -16.09 -3.58
N LEU A 34 -8.73 -17.11 -2.96
CA LEU A 34 -8.20 -17.05 -1.60
C LEU A 34 -6.72 -16.70 -1.66
N ARG A 35 -6.33 -15.60 -1.03
CA ARG A 35 -4.92 -15.18 -0.91
C ARG A 35 -4.42 -15.36 0.51
N LEU A 36 -3.26 -15.97 0.66
CA LEU A 36 -2.62 -16.20 1.94
C LEU A 36 -1.40 -15.28 2.08
N ARG A 37 -1.32 -14.64 3.24
CA ARG A 37 -0.17 -13.86 3.67
C ARG A 37 0.42 -14.52 4.89
N TYR A 38 1.72 -14.79 4.83
CA TYR A 38 2.49 -15.33 5.94
C TYR A 38 3.30 -14.21 6.56
N GLY A 39 3.39 -14.22 7.88
CA GLY A 39 4.21 -13.26 8.62
C GLY A 39 4.94 -13.94 9.76
N ILE A 40 6.16 -13.50 9.99
CA ILE A 40 6.98 -13.91 11.14
C ILE A 40 7.53 -12.67 11.80
N GLN A 41 7.56 -12.68 13.13
CA GLN A 41 8.14 -11.60 13.91
C GLN A 41 9.00 -12.20 15.02
N PHE A 42 10.20 -11.67 15.18
CA PHE A 42 11.10 -11.97 16.27
C PHE A 42 11.38 -10.68 17.03
N PHE A 43 11.33 -10.73 18.36
CA PHE A 43 11.68 -9.61 19.21
C PHE A 43 12.63 -10.04 20.32
N HIS A 44 13.53 -9.16 20.67
CA HIS A 44 14.47 -9.38 21.77
C HIS A 44 14.69 -8.09 22.55
N THR A 45 14.63 -8.19 23.89
CA THR A 45 14.84 -7.05 24.80
C THR A 45 16.03 -7.32 25.68
N PHE A 46 16.97 -6.38 25.72
CA PHE A 46 18.16 -6.40 26.57
C PHE A 46 18.31 -5.05 27.27
N GLY A 47 18.05 -5.05 28.58
CA GLY A 47 18.04 -3.83 29.39
C GLY A 47 16.98 -2.83 28.88
N LYS A 48 17.44 -1.67 28.39
CA LYS A 48 16.55 -0.60 27.85
C LYS A 48 16.37 -0.67 26.33
N HIS A 49 16.93 -1.68 25.68
CA HIS A 49 16.96 -1.82 24.24
C HIS A 49 16.01 -2.94 23.81
N THR A 50 15.17 -2.68 22.86
CA THR A 50 14.33 -3.71 22.22
C THR A 50 14.54 -3.65 20.72
N ILE A 51 14.83 -4.80 20.13
CA ILE A 51 14.93 -4.99 18.67
C ILE A 51 13.80 -5.88 18.24
N VAL A 52 13.14 -5.49 17.15
CA VAL A 52 12.10 -6.29 16.50
C VAL A 52 12.51 -6.50 15.06
N LEU A 53 12.48 -7.76 14.61
CA LEU A 53 12.67 -8.14 13.21
C LEU A 53 11.37 -8.73 12.70
N GLY A 54 10.95 -8.32 11.52
CA GLY A 54 9.74 -8.80 10.90
C GLY A 54 9.96 -9.27 9.46
N GLY A 55 9.17 -10.25 9.03
CA GLY A 55 9.13 -10.69 7.64
C GLY A 55 7.71 -11.01 7.21
N ILE A 56 7.38 -10.69 5.97
CA ILE A 56 6.11 -11.02 5.34
C ILE A 56 6.35 -11.67 3.99
N PHE A 57 5.46 -12.57 3.61
CA PHE A 57 5.51 -13.28 2.35
C PHE A 57 4.11 -13.58 1.83
N GLU A 58 3.87 -13.34 0.53
CA GLU A 58 2.69 -13.77 -0.21
C GLU A 58 3.14 -14.40 -1.51
N ASN A 59 2.62 -15.57 -1.81
CA ASN A 59 2.93 -16.26 -3.06
C ASN A 59 2.26 -15.62 -4.27
N LYS A 60 2.87 -15.81 -5.45
CA LYS A 60 2.26 -15.51 -6.73
C LYS A 60 0.98 -16.32 -6.87
N GLN A 61 -0.09 -15.71 -7.36
CA GLN A 61 -1.38 -16.37 -7.52
C GLN A 61 -2.07 -15.98 -8.80
N ARG A 62 -2.57 -16.99 -9.50
CA ARG A 62 -3.46 -16.81 -10.65
C ARG A 62 -4.89 -16.65 -10.17
N PHE A 63 -5.60 -15.69 -10.71
CA PHE A 63 -7.03 -15.62 -10.56
C PHE A 63 -7.68 -16.55 -11.57
N SER A 64 -8.42 -17.49 -11.10
CA SER A 64 -9.31 -18.32 -11.88
C SER A 64 -10.69 -17.68 -11.78
N ARG A 65 -11.42 -17.15 -12.71
CA ARG A 65 -11.77 -17.44 -14.03
C ARG A 65 -13.18 -16.90 -14.39
N SER A 66 -13.40 -16.31 -15.31
CA SER A 66 -14.27 -16.28 -16.48
C SER A 66 -13.94 -15.01 -17.20
N GLU A 67 -13.12 -15.13 -18.18
CA GLU A 67 -12.69 -14.04 -18.98
C GLU A 67 -13.37 -14.20 -20.31
N TYR A 68 -14.00 -13.14 -20.76
CA TYR A 68 -14.43 -13.06 -22.13
C TYR A 68 -14.08 -11.67 -22.64
N MET A 69 -13.63 -11.63 -23.86
CA MET A 69 -13.44 -10.42 -24.62
C MET A 69 -14.65 -10.30 -25.55
N GLN A 70 -15.38 -9.22 -25.40
CA GLN A 70 -16.45 -8.87 -26.31
C GLN A 70 -15.97 -7.75 -27.23
N VAL A 71 -15.99 -7.99 -28.52
CA VAL A 71 -15.72 -6.98 -29.54
C VAL A 71 -17.04 -6.66 -30.22
N GLU A 72 -17.54 -5.47 -29.97
CA GLU A 72 -18.76 -4.94 -30.57
C GLU A 72 -18.35 -4.07 -31.77
N ILE A 73 -18.62 -4.59 -32.94
CA ILE A 73 -18.57 -3.86 -34.23
C ILE A 73 -20.01 -3.80 -34.68
N THR A 74 -20.49 -2.70 -35.18
CA THR A 74 -21.90 -2.35 -35.50
C THR A 74 -22.71 -3.44 -36.21
N SER A 75 -22.13 -4.53 -36.66
CA SER A 75 -22.80 -5.65 -37.31
C SER A 75 -22.43 -7.06 -36.85
N ASN A 76 -21.38 -7.23 -36.02
CA ASN A 76 -20.94 -8.54 -35.56
C ASN A 76 -20.32 -8.45 -34.16
N ASP A 77 -20.90 -9.16 -33.19
CA ASP A 77 -20.35 -9.36 -31.89
C ASP A 77 -19.48 -10.62 -31.91
N THR A 78 -18.22 -10.48 -31.54
CA THR A 78 -17.31 -11.60 -31.37
C THR A 78 -16.99 -11.74 -29.87
N VAL A 79 -17.24 -12.94 -29.32
CA VAL A 79 -16.88 -13.28 -27.93
C VAL A 79 -15.75 -14.29 -27.97
N GLU A 80 -14.63 -13.95 -27.43
CA GLU A 80 -13.47 -14.82 -27.29
C GLU A 80 -13.17 -15.08 -25.82
N THR A 81 -12.96 -16.36 -25.47
CA THR A 81 -12.61 -16.74 -24.09
C THR A 81 -11.10 -16.69 -23.92
N LEU A 82 -10.62 -15.82 -23.07
CA LEU A 82 -9.20 -15.69 -22.72
C LEU A 82 -8.85 -16.67 -21.59
N GLN A 83 -7.67 -17.29 -21.67
CA GLN A 83 -7.14 -18.16 -20.60
C GLN A 83 -5.97 -17.45 -19.90
N ASN A 84 -6.01 -17.38 -18.56
CA ASN A 84 -4.94 -16.86 -17.71
C ASN A 84 -4.70 -15.34 -17.75
N ALA A 85 -5.74 -14.52 -17.86
CA ALA A 85 -5.59 -13.09 -18.10
C ALA A 85 -5.02 -12.26 -16.93
N PHE A 86 -5.09 -12.72 -15.69
CA PHE A 86 -4.62 -11.93 -14.56
C PHE A 86 -3.95 -12.75 -13.46
N GLU A 87 -2.77 -12.31 -13.05
CA GLU A 87 -2.04 -12.87 -11.92
C GLU A 87 -1.68 -11.79 -10.91
N MET A 88 -1.68 -12.14 -9.63
CA MET A 88 -1.09 -11.30 -8.57
C MET A 88 0.37 -11.66 -8.37
N PRO A 89 1.22 -10.66 -8.13
CA PRO A 89 2.65 -10.87 -8.00
C PRO A 89 3.01 -11.59 -6.70
N LEU A 90 4.18 -12.19 -6.72
CA LEU A 90 4.93 -12.53 -5.52
C LEU A 90 5.18 -11.24 -4.72
N MET A 91 4.94 -11.29 -3.41
CA MET A 91 5.28 -10.19 -2.51
C MET A 91 6.09 -10.71 -1.33
N TYR A 92 7.13 -10.00 -1.00
CA TYR A 92 7.92 -10.23 0.21
C TYR A 92 8.33 -8.89 0.83
N GLY A 93 8.57 -8.92 2.12
CA GLY A 93 9.04 -7.75 2.84
C GLY A 93 9.77 -8.13 4.10
N ALA A 94 10.65 -7.24 4.54
CA ALA A 94 11.39 -7.36 5.78
C ALA A 94 11.44 -6.00 6.48
N GLY A 95 11.45 -6.03 7.79
CA GLY A 95 11.51 -4.83 8.61
C GLY A 95 12.33 -5.02 9.87
N ILE A 96 12.92 -3.94 10.30
CA ILE A 96 13.63 -3.84 11.59
C ILE A 96 13.12 -2.63 12.35
N SER A 97 12.89 -2.80 13.65
CA SER A 97 12.59 -1.71 14.56
C SER A 97 13.48 -1.80 15.79
N TYR A 98 14.02 -0.66 16.19
CA TYR A 98 14.81 -0.50 17.39
C TYR A 98 14.13 0.49 18.32
N ASN A 99 13.91 0.08 19.56
CA ASN A 99 13.35 0.93 20.62
C ASN A 99 14.36 1.08 21.76
N TYR A 100 14.55 2.31 22.20
CA TYR A 100 15.37 2.64 23.36
C TYR A 100 14.51 3.23 24.48
N ALA A 101 14.44 2.53 25.60
CA ALA A 101 13.81 2.96 26.86
C ALA A 101 12.34 3.44 26.69
N ASN A 102 11.61 2.98 25.67
CA ASN A 102 10.29 3.46 25.28
C ASN A 102 10.23 4.98 24.96
N ARG A 103 11.39 5.58 24.69
CA ARG A 103 11.52 7.01 24.37
C ARG A 103 11.81 7.27 22.90
N LEU A 104 12.67 6.46 22.32
CA LEU A 104 13.05 6.57 20.92
C LEU A 104 12.77 5.26 20.22
N THR A 105 12.02 5.32 19.13
CA THR A 105 11.83 4.18 18.22
C THR A 105 12.28 4.60 16.82
N ILE A 106 13.08 3.76 16.18
CA ILE A 106 13.48 3.90 14.77
C ILE A 106 13.06 2.62 14.09
N ALA A 107 12.41 2.75 12.93
CA ALA A 107 11.98 1.62 12.13
C ALA A 107 12.37 1.80 10.67
N LEU A 108 12.70 0.70 10.01
CA LEU A 108 12.99 0.63 8.59
C LEU A 108 12.31 -0.62 8.03
N ASP A 109 11.50 -0.43 6.99
CA ASP A 109 10.78 -1.50 6.31
C ASP A 109 11.06 -1.47 4.81
N TYR A 110 11.22 -2.65 4.23
CA TYR A 110 11.33 -2.88 2.79
C TYR A 110 10.25 -3.84 2.35
N GLN A 111 9.62 -3.55 1.23
CA GLN A 111 8.62 -4.42 0.60
C GLN A 111 8.86 -4.45 -0.91
N CYS A 112 8.82 -5.63 -1.49
CA CYS A 112 8.89 -5.86 -2.92
C CYS A 112 7.67 -6.62 -3.42
N GLN A 113 7.09 -6.16 -4.52
CA GLN A 113 6.06 -6.85 -5.30
C GLN A 113 6.63 -7.10 -6.69
N ASP A 114 6.88 -8.36 -7.02
CA ASP A 114 7.49 -8.71 -8.30
C ASP A 114 6.43 -8.87 -9.39
N TRP A 115 6.19 -7.79 -10.13
CA TRP A 115 5.26 -7.73 -11.24
C TRP A 115 5.88 -8.11 -12.59
N THR A 116 7.16 -8.47 -12.66
CA THR A 116 7.87 -8.72 -13.93
C THR A 116 7.29 -9.90 -14.70
N ASP A 117 6.99 -11.00 -14.00
CA ASP A 117 6.49 -12.24 -14.59
C ASP A 117 4.99 -12.44 -14.40
N VAL A 118 4.24 -11.34 -14.29
CA VAL A 118 2.80 -11.37 -14.06
C VAL A 118 2.06 -11.21 -15.37
N LEU A 119 1.10 -12.09 -15.63
CA LEU A 119 0.14 -11.94 -16.72
C LEU A 119 -0.86 -10.83 -16.36
N PHE A 120 -0.91 -9.81 -17.20
CA PHE A 120 -1.86 -8.72 -17.08
C PHE A 120 -2.64 -8.59 -18.40
N PHE A 121 -3.89 -9.09 -18.43
CA PHE A 121 -4.70 -9.21 -19.66
C PHE A 121 -3.89 -9.87 -20.80
N ASP A 122 -3.44 -11.10 -20.57
CA ASP A 122 -2.62 -11.92 -21.49
C ASP A 122 -1.31 -11.30 -21.99
N LYS A 123 -0.87 -10.20 -21.40
CA LYS A 123 0.40 -9.56 -21.73
C LYS A 123 1.43 -9.83 -20.64
N ASN A 124 2.56 -10.40 -21.05
CA ASN A 124 3.76 -10.53 -20.21
C ASN A 124 4.62 -9.27 -20.32
N ASN A 125 5.47 -9.05 -19.32
CA ASN A 125 6.51 -8.01 -19.32
C ASN A 125 5.99 -6.58 -19.57
N VAL A 126 4.78 -6.28 -19.11
CA VAL A 126 4.20 -4.93 -19.19
C VAL A 126 4.50 -4.12 -17.93
N LEU A 127 4.83 -4.83 -16.85
CA LEU A 127 5.05 -4.27 -15.53
C LEU A 127 6.45 -4.61 -15.02
N ARG A 128 6.94 -3.86 -14.05
CA ARG A 128 8.23 -4.08 -13.37
C ARG A 128 8.03 -4.27 -11.87
N ALA A 129 9.03 -4.79 -11.19
CA ALA A 129 9.02 -4.92 -9.74
C ALA A 129 8.77 -3.56 -9.08
N ARG A 130 7.86 -3.54 -8.10
CA ARG A 130 7.56 -2.39 -7.27
C ARG A 130 8.21 -2.56 -5.92
N GLU A 131 9.16 -1.71 -5.64
CA GLU A 131 9.87 -1.66 -4.36
C GLU A 131 9.35 -0.50 -3.52
N ARG A 132 9.23 -0.72 -2.23
CA ARG A 132 8.82 0.28 -1.27
C ARG A 132 9.74 0.26 -0.07
N TRP A 133 10.33 1.41 0.22
CA TRP A 133 11.16 1.67 1.38
C TRP A 133 10.41 2.62 2.31
N MET A 134 10.35 2.31 3.59
CA MET A 134 9.68 3.12 4.58
C MET A 134 10.59 3.27 5.79
N MET A 135 10.72 4.50 6.28
CA MET A 135 11.48 4.83 7.46
C MET A 135 10.61 5.63 8.43
N GLY A 136 10.66 5.27 9.70
CA GLY A 136 9.92 5.94 10.77
C GLY A 136 10.80 6.23 11.97
N LEU A 137 10.56 7.37 12.60
CA LEU A 137 11.16 7.77 13.86
C LEU A 137 10.05 8.26 14.79
N GLU A 138 10.01 7.73 16.00
CA GLU A 138 9.15 8.20 17.09
C GLU A 138 10.00 8.61 18.28
N TYR A 139 9.76 9.80 18.81
CA TYR A 139 10.41 10.31 19.99
C TYR A 139 9.41 10.77 21.04
N ARG A 140 9.61 10.34 22.26
CA ARG A 140 8.85 10.73 23.45
C ARG A 140 9.81 10.96 24.61
N HIS A 141 9.82 12.17 25.16
CA HIS A 141 10.79 12.52 26.20
C HIS A 141 10.66 11.65 27.43
N ASP A 142 9.47 11.55 28.02
CA ASP A 142 9.18 10.66 29.14
C ASP A 142 7.68 10.28 29.16
N PRO A 143 7.35 9.02 28.82
CA PRO A 143 5.97 8.56 28.78
C PRO A 143 5.26 8.54 30.13
N THR A 144 6.03 8.55 31.24
CA THR A 144 5.52 8.46 32.62
C THR A 144 5.50 9.81 33.35
N SER A 145 5.99 10.86 32.72
CA SER A 145 6.11 12.19 33.33
C SER A 145 4.75 12.77 33.76
N ARG A 146 4.74 13.48 34.87
CA ARG A 146 3.61 14.28 35.32
C ARG A 146 3.38 15.50 34.42
N THR A 147 4.44 16.02 33.81
CA THR A 147 4.39 17.16 32.88
C THR A 147 3.84 16.68 31.54
N TYR A 148 2.73 17.28 31.10
CA TYR A 148 2.05 16.88 29.88
C TYR A 148 2.95 16.97 28.63
N ALA A 149 3.71 18.04 28.48
CA ALA A 149 4.61 18.26 27.34
C ALA A 149 5.65 17.12 27.16
N HIS A 150 6.12 16.51 28.26
CA HIS A 150 7.07 15.40 28.20
C HIS A 150 6.44 14.08 27.69
N ARG A 151 5.11 13.97 27.70
CA ARG A 151 4.37 12.81 27.22
C ARG A 151 4.00 12.90 25.75
N ILE A 152 4.08 14.10 25.18
CA ILE A 152 3.82 14.31 23.75
C ILE A 152 4.78 13.46 22.93
N CYS A 153 4.24 12.82 21.91
CA CYS A 153 4.96 11.96 21.00
C CYS A 153 5.20 12.67 19.68
N TRP A 154 6.44 12.76 19.26
CA TRP A 154 6.85 13.33 17.97
C TRP A 154 7.17 12.22 17.01
N ARG A 155 6.71 12.33 15.76
CA ARG A 155 6.92 11.33 14.73
C ARG A 155 7.40 11.96 13.45
N LEU A 156 8.36 11.31 12.81
CA LEU A 156 8.81 11.62 11.47
C LEU A 156 8.72 10.36 10.64
N GLY A 157 8.31 10.50 9.39
CA GLY A 157 8.24 9.40 8.45
C GLY A 157 8.73 9.82 7.08
N ALA A 158 9.32 8.87 6.36
CA ALA A 158 9.68 9.01 4.97
C ALA A 158 9.39 7.70 4.24
N ASN A 159 8.97 7.80 2.99
CA ASN A 159 8.77 6.64 2.13
C ASN A 159 9.22 6.93 0.71
N TYR A 160 9.71 5.89 0.06
CA TYR A 160 10.04 5.88 -1.35
C TYR A 160 9.44 4.64 -1.99
N THR A 161 8.74 4.80 -3.11
CA THR A 161 8.12 3.69 -3.84
C THR A 161 8.46 3.82 -5.32
N THR A 162 8.98 2.75 -5.93
CA THR A 162 9.22 2.70 -7.37
C THR A 162 7.91 2.53 -8.14
N SER A 163 7.91 2.94 -9.43
CA SER A 163 6.78 2.70 -10.33
C SER A 163 6.75 1.23 -10.77
N TYR A 164 5.56 0.65 -10.84
CA TYR A 164 5.35 -0.67 -11.45
C TYR A 164 5.10 -0.62 -12.97
N SER A 165 4.86 0.55 -13.54
CA SER A 165 4.65 0.72 -14.99
C SER A 165 5.97 0.81 -15.74
N MET A 166 6.09 0.11 -16.87
CA MET A 166 7.24 0.22 -17.76
C MET A 166 7.20 1.49 -18.62
N ASN A 167 6.00 1.90 -19.03
CA ASN A 167 5.83 3.00 -19.98
C ASN A 167 5.95 4.38 -19.33
N THR A 168 5.69 4.49 -18.04
CA THR A 168 5.71 5.76 -17.32
C THR A 168 6.37 5.54 -15.98
N SER A 169 7.53 6.16 -15.79
CA SER A 169 8.22 6.13 -14.49
C SER A 169 7.57 7.15 -13.57
N MET A 170 6.80 6.67 -12.60
CA MET A 170 6.14 7.50 -11.58
C MET A 170 6.56 7.03 -10.18
N PRO A 171 7.81 7.27 -9.76
CA PRO A 171 8.19 7.02 -8.38
C PRO A 171 7.41 7.95 -7.45
N GLU A 172 7.22 7.48 -6.23
CA GLU A 172 6.55 8.22 -5.16
C GLU A 172 7.54 8.45 -4.03
N ILE A 173 7.68 9.70 -3.61
CA ILE A 173 8.47 10.10 -2.45
C ILE A 173 7.53 10.81 -1.49
N GLY A 174 7.47 10.34 -0.26
CA GLY A 174 6.65 10.91 0.79
C GLY A 174 7.45 11.28 2.02
N ALA A 175 7.05 12.35 2.68
CA ALA A 175 7.56 12.74 3.99
C ALA A 175 6.39 13.13 4.89
N SER A 176 6.48 12.80 6.17
CA SER A 176 5.44 13.10 7.14
C SER A 176 6.01 13.56 8.48
N ILE A 177 5.27 14.45 9.13
CA ILE A 177 5.50 14.86 10.52
C ILE A 177 4.21 14.67 11.30
N GLY A 178 4.32 14.05 12.47
CA GLY A 178 3.18 13.74 13.32
C GLY A 178 3.39 14.12 14.77
N ILE A 179 2.29 14.45 15.46
CA ILE A 179 2.27 14.71 16.89
C ILE A 179 1.18 13.86 17.53
N GLY A 180 1.54 13.10 18.57
CA GLY A 180 0.61 12.32 19.37
C GLY A 180 0.35 12.99 20.72
N PHE A 181 -0.91 13.26 21.02
CA PHE A 181 -1.40 13.87 22.24
C PHE A 181 -2.00 12.79 23.16
N PRO A 182 -1.27 12.28 24.15
CA PRO A 182 -1.82 11.28 25.07
C PRO A 182 -2.87 11.92 25.98
N LEU A 183 -4.02 11.26 26.11
CA LEU A 183 -5.08 11.67 27.00
C LEU A 183 -4.87 11.12 28.42
N ARG A 184 -5.77 11.47 29.35
CA ARG A 184 -5.68 11.00 30.75
C ARG A 184 -5.91 9.49 30.88
N THR A 185 -6.73 8.92 30.00
CA THR A 185 -6.96 7.47 29.96
C THR A 185 -5.74 6.77 29.39
N VAL A 186 -5.20 5.83 30.11
CA VAL A 186 -4.00 5.09 29.72
C VAL A 186 -4.23 4.42 28.35
N GLY A 187 -3.33 4.68 27.40
CA GLY A 187 -3.39 4.13 26.06
C GLY A 187 -4.26 4.92 25.07
N THR A 188 -4.98 5.95 25.52
CA THR A 188 -5.77 6.81 24.62
C THR A 188 -4.90 7.96 24.12
N VAL A 189 -4.79 8.09 22.78
CA VAL A 189 -3.94 9.09 22.11
C VAL A 189 -4.68 9.69 20.91
N ILE A 190 -4.67 11.00 20.78
CA ILE A 190 -5.06 11.69 19.56
C ILE A 190 -3.80 11.96 18.75
N ASN A 191 -3.78 11.52 17.50
CA ASN A 191 -2.65 11.73 16.61
C ASN A 191 -3.04 12.69 15.49
N THR A 192 -2.16 13.63 15.19
CA THR A 192 -2.25 14.51 14.04
C THR A 192 -1.02 14.32 13.17
N THR A 193 -1.19 14.24 11.86
CA THR A 193 -0.09 14.04 10.93
C THR A 193 -0.29 14.93 9.71
N PHE A 194 0.77 15.63 9.32
CA PHE A 194 0.92 16.27 8.03
C PHE A 194 1.79 15.38 7.15
N GLU A 195 1.33 15.12 5.94
CA GLU A 195 2.03 14.30 4.97
C GLU A 195 2.10 15.04 3.63
N TYR A 196 3.29 15.06 3.06
CA TYR A 196 3.53 15.51 1.70
C TYR A 196 3.98 14.34 0.86
N VAL A 197 3.37 14.17 -0.30
CA VAL A 197 3.70 13.11 -1.27
C VAL A 197 3.89 13.74 -2.64
N HIS A 198 5.05 13.48 -3.22
CA HIS A 198 5.34 13.77 -4.62
C HIS A 198 5.33 12.47 -5.42
N ARG A 199 4.56 12.43 -6.49
CA ARG A 199 4.50 11.32 -7.43
C ARG A 199 4.83 11.83 -8.83
N GLY A 200 5.71 11.13 -9.53
CA GLY A 200 6.16 11.51 -10.87
C GLY A 200 7.66 11.64 -10.96
N SER A 201 8.16 11.92 -12.17
CA SER A 201 9.59 12.19 -12.38
C SER A 201 9.98 13.53 -11.80
N MET A 202 11.15 13.60 -11.17
CA MET A 202 11.74 14.88 -10.76
C MET A 202 12.20 15.74 -11.97
N ASN A 203 12.16 15.17 -13.17
CA ASN A 203 12.56 15.87 -14.38
C ASN A 203 11.36 16.68 -14.92
N ARG A 204 11.51 18.00 -14.98
CA ARG A 204 10.46 18.96 -15.39
C ARG A 204 9.86 18.74 -16.80
N ASN A 205 10.51 17.90 -17.60
CA ASN A 205 10.09 17.62 -18.98
C ASN A 205 9.17 16.40 -19.13
N GLU A 206 8.86 15.68 -18.02
CA GLU A 206 7.91 14.56 -18.06
C GLU A 206 6.49 15.05 -17.74
N ALA A 207 5.54 14.61 -18.54
CA ALA A 207 4.21 15.20 -18.68
C ALA A 207 3.27 15.04 -17.48
N LEU A 208 3.62 14.24 -16.46
CA LEU A 208 2.71 13.96 -15.34
C LEU A 208 3.45 14.03 -14.00
N GLN A 209 3.07 15.01 -13.18
CA GLN A 209 3.52 15.15 -11.80
C GLN A 209 2.32 15.44 -10.91
N GLU A 210 2.29 14.80 -9.74
CA GLU A 210 1.26 15.00 -8.73
C GLU A 210 1.91 15.33 -7.39
N ASN A 211 1.46 16.41 -6.77
CA ASN A 211 1.83 16.79 -5.41
C ASN A 211 0.60 16.75 -4.53
N SER A 212 0.65 15.95 -3.47
CA SER A 212 -0.43 15.81 -2.52
C SER A 212 0.01 16.26 -1.13
N LEU A 213 -0.80 17.09 -0.50
CA LEU A 213 -0.69 17.45 0.90
C LEU A 213 -1.87 16.85 1.65
N ARG A 214 -1.60 16.09 2.70
CA ARG A 214 -2.64 15.44 3.52
C ARG A 214 -2.51 15.85 4.97
N PHE A 215 -3.64 16.16 5.59
CA PHE A 215 -3.77 16.33 7.02
C PHE A 215 -4.63 15.20 7.57
N ILE A 216 -4.08 14.42 8.50
CA ILE A 216 -4.72 13.21 9.03
C ILE A 216 -4.87 13.39 10.54
N VAL A 217 -6.08 13.16 11.04
CA VAL A 217 -6.37 13.08 12.47
C VAL A 217 -6.94 11.70 12.77
N ASN A 218 -6.38 11.02 13.75
CA ASN A 218 -6.92 9.76 14.24
C ASN A 218 -6.88 9.72 15.76
N ALA A 219 -7.77 8.91 16.35
CA ALA A 219 -7.82 8.65 17.78
C ALA A 219 -7.66 7.15 18.04
N THR A 220 -6.72 6.82 18.91
CA THR A 220 -6.62 5.47 19.49
C THR A 220 -7.28 5.53 20.86
N ILE A 221 -8.29 4.71 21.08
CA ILE A 221 -9.02 4.63 22.35
C ILE A 221 -8.70 3.28 22.98
N ALA A 222 -8.17 3.31 24.20
CA ALA A 222 -7.93 2.11 24.98
C ALA A 222 -8.82 2.14 26.23
N GLU A 223 -9.67 1.14 26.38
CA GLU A 223 -10.50 0.92 27.55
C GLU A 223 -10.21 -0.44 28.19
N ASN A 224 -10.14 -0.47 29.51
CA ASN A 224 -10.05 -1.71 30.27
C ASN A 224 -11.48 -2.21 30.59
N TRP A 225 -11.99 -3.13 29.82
CA TRP A 225 -13.38 -3.61 29.92
C TRP A 225 -13.68 -4.48 31.14
N PHE A 226 -12.64 -4.98 31.85
CA PHE A 226 -12.82 -5.91 32.98
C PHE A 226 -12.16 -5.35 34.24
N PHE A 227 -12.61 -4.19 34.69
CA PHE A 227 -12.20 -3.69 36.00
C PHE A 227 -13.08 -4.33 37.08
N LYS A 228 -12.51 -5.25 37.86
CA LYS A 228 -13.14 -5.72 39.11
C LYS A 228 -13.08 -4.54 40.09
N ARG A 229 -14.22 -3.84 40.32
CA ARG A 229 -14.30 -2.87 41.42
C ARG A 229 -14.03 -3.64 42.71
N LYS A 230 -12.99 -3.27 43.44
CA LYS A 230 -12.87 -3.64 44.83
C LYS A 230 -13.98 -2.88 45.59
N LEU A 231 -14.95 -3.63 46.09
CA LEU A 231 -15.90 -3.17 47.08
C LEU A 231 -15.19 -2.99 48.39
#